data_136d616158259c6b80c8ffbd61ea9335
#
_entry.id   136d616158259c6b80c8ffbd61ea9335
#
_cell.length_a   1.000
_cell.length_b   1.000
_cell.length_c   1.000
_cell.angle_alpha   90.00
_cell.angle_beta   90.00
_cell.angle_gamma   90.00
#
_symmetry.space_group_name_H-M   'P 1'
#
loop_
_entity.id
_entity.type
_entity.pdbx_description
1 polymer ?
#
loop_
_entity_poly.entity_id
_entity_poly.type
_entity_poly.pdbx_seq_one_letter_code
_entity_poly.pdbx_strand_id
1 'polypeptide(L)'
;PYVAAKHGVIGLTRALAVELGRDGVTVNCICPGPIRTGLTAEIPADPKQIFPKRRVPLRRYGFPEEVAHVTLSVVLPAASYLNGVAIPVDGGMLVKNA
;
A
#
# COMPACT_ATOMS: atom_id res chain seq x y z
N PRO A 1 -3.35 -18.79 -2.22
CA PRO A 1 -3.42 -18.33 -0.82
C PRO A 1 -3.02 -16.87 -0.63
N TYR A 2 -1.88 -16.46 -1.20
CA TYR A 2 -1.40 -15.08 -1.05
C TYR A 2 -2.37 -14.08 -1.68
N VAL A 3 -2.77 -14.30 -2.93
CA VAL A 3 -3.68 -13.41 -3.65
C VAL A 3 -5.04 -13.37 -2.95
N ALA A 4 -5.56 -14.52 -2.56
CA ALA A 4 -6.83 -14.59 -1.83
C ALA A 4 -6.75 -13.86 -0.49
N ALA A 5 -5.65 -14.01 0.25
CA ALA A 5 -5.45 -13.33 1.53
C ALA A 5 -5.40 -11.81 1.36
N LYS A 6 -4.71 -11.32 0.32
CA LYS A 6 -4.63 -9.88 0.05
C LYS A 6 -5.97 -9.30 -0.35
N HIS A 7 -6.73 -9.98 -1.20
CA HIS A 7 -8.09 -9.56 -1.54
C HIS A 7 -9.02 -9.62 -0.32
N GLY A 8 -8.82 -10.61 0.54
CA GLY A 8 -9.55 -10.74 1.79
C GLY A 8 -9.34 -9.54 2.71
N VAL A 9 -8.12 -9.02 2.81
CA VAL A 9 -7.82 -7.84 3.62
C VAL A 9 -8.57 -6.62 3.09
N ILE A 10 -8.62 -6.42 1.78
CA ILE A 10 -9.37 -5.31 1.18
C ILE A 10 -10.87 -5.47 1.44
N GLY A 11 -11.42 -6.67 1.26
CA GLY A 11 -12.81 -6.97 1.54
C GLY A 11 -13.17 -6.75 3.00
N LEU A 12 -12.33 -7.21 3.91
CA LEU A 12 -12.50 -7.01 5.34
C LEU A 12 -12.47 -5.52 5.71
N THR A 13 -11.54 -4.76 5.13
CA THR A 13 -11.46 -3.31 5.31
C THR A 13 -12.77 -2.63 4.96
N ARG A 14 -13.34 -2.96 3.83
CA ARG A 14 -14.61 -2.39 3.37
C ARG A 14 -15.77 -2.78 4.28
N ALA A 15 -15.85 -4.05 4.67
CA ALA A 15 -16.90 -4.53 5.55
C ALA A 15 -16.85 -3.87 6.93
N LEU A 16 -15.66 -3.77 7.51
CA LEU A 16 -15.48 -3.13 8.81
C LEU A 16 -15.71 -1.61 8.74
N ALA A 17 -15.35 -0.98 7.63
CA ALA A 17 -15.62 0.45 7.45
C ALA A 17 -17.12 0.75 7.51
N VAL A 18 -17.93 -0.10 6.89
CA VAL A 18 -19.40 0.04 6.92
C VAL A 18 -19.93 -0.25 8.32
N GLU A 19 -19.47 -1.31 8.95
CA GLU A 19 -19.97 -1.74 10.25
C GLU A 19 -19.63 -0.77 11.37
N LEU A 20 -18.39 -0.26 11.39
CA LEU A 20 -17.88 0.57 12.47
C LEU A 20 -18.06 2.07 12.23
N GLY A 21 -18.47 2.45 11.03
CA GLY A 21 -18.62 3.87 10.68
C GLY A 21 -19.60 4.61 11.59
N ARG A 22 -20.68 3.96 12.00
CA ARG A 22 -21.65 4.56 12.93
C ARG A 22 -21.07 4.86 14.31
N ASP A 23 -19.97 4.18 14.67
CA ASP A 23 -19.27 4.41 15.93
C ASP A 23 -18.16 5.44 15.80
N GLY A 24 -18.05 6.09 14.64
CA GLY A 24 -17.01 7.08 14.36
C GLY A 24 -15.63 6.49 14.10
N VAL A 25 -15.56 5.20 13.78
CA VAL A 25 -14.30 4.50 13.49
C VAL A 25 -14.14 4.39 11.99
N THR A 26 -12.99 4.84 11.47
CA THR A 26 -12.63 4.66 10.07
C THR A 26 -11.69 3.47 9.90
N VAL A 27 -11.86 2.73 8.82
CA VAL A 27 -11.04 1.56 8.52
C VAL A 27 -10.54 1.68 7.08
N ASN A 28 -9.26 1.73 6.93
CA ASN A 28 -8.61 1.87 5.62
C ASN A 28 -7.48 0.86 5.50
N CYS A 29 -6.99 0.62 4.30
CA CYS A 29 -5.90 -0.32 4.10
C CYS A 29 -4.83 0.32 3.21
N ILE A 30 -3.58 0.14 3.59
CA ILE A 30 -2.43 0.57 2.80
C ILE A 30 -1.94 -0.63 2.01
N CYS A 31 -1.70 -0.43 0.72
CA CYS A 31 -1.26 -1.49 -0.18
C CYS A 31 0.11 -1.13 -0.75
N PRO A 32 1.20 -1.46 -0.03
CA PRO A 32 2.54 -1.16 -0.53
C PRO A 32 2.88 -1.98 -1.76
N GLY A 33 3.59 -1.38 -2.69
CA GLY A 33 4.22 -2.08 -3.80
C GLY A 33 5.62 -2.56 -3.44
N PRO A 34 6.54 -2.57 -4.41
CA PRO A 34 7.91 -3.01 -4.17
C PRO A 34 8.64 -2.00 -3.28
N ILE A 35 8.90 -2.38 -2.05
CA ILE A 35 9.52 -1.52 -1.05
C ILE A 35 10.88 -2.09 -0.67
N ARG A 36 11.88 -1.22 -0.56
CA ARG A 36 13.21 -1.58 -0.12
C ARG A 36 13.22 -1.80 1.38
N THR A 37 13.16 -3.07 1.79
CA THR A 37 13.17 -3.47 3.20
C THR A 37 14.52 -4.04 3.58
N GLY A 38 14.75 -4.30 4.87
CA GLY A 38 15.94 -5.01 5.31
C GLY A 38 16.11 -6.37 4.63
N LEU A 39 15.00 -7.06 4.36
CA LEU A 39 15.01 -8.34 3.67
C LEU A 39 15.49 -8.18 2.21
N THR A 40 15.02 -7.15 1.51
CA THR A 40 15.43 -6.88 0.12
C THR A 40 16.80 -6.24 0.04
N ALA A 41 17.26 -5.56 1.08
CA ALA A 41 18.60 -4.96 1.13
C ALA A 41 19.71 -6.02 1.18
N GLU A 42 19.42 -7.23 1.66
CA GLU A 42 20.37 -8.35 1.68
C GLU A 42 20.49 -9.03 0.32
N ILE A 43 19.54 -8.83 -0.57
CA ILE A 43 19.63 -9.31 -1.95
C ILE A 43 20.54 -8.36 -2.70
N PRO A 44 21.57 -8.87 -3.40
CA PRO A 44 22.44 -8.00 -4.20
C PRO A 44 21.58 -7.14 -5.11
N ALA A 45 21.82 -5.85 -5.08
CA ALA A 45 21.08 -4.94 -5.96
C ALA A 45 21.27 -5.38 -7.40
N ASP A 46 20.15 -5.52 -8.14
CA ASP A 46 20.23 -5.71 -9.57
C ASP A 46 20.93 -4.48 -10.18
N PRO A 47 22.16 -4.61 -10.74
CA PRO A 47 22.89 -3.44 -11.24
C PRO A 47 22.14 -2.68 -12.31
N LYS A 48 21.22 -3.37 -13.01
CA LYS A 48 20.42 -2.78 -14.09
C LYS A 48 19.05 -2.33 -13.60
N GLN A 49 18.68 -2.65 -12.36
CA GLN A 49 17.36 -2.36 -11.79
C GLN A 49 16.23 -2.71 -12.77
N ILE A 50 16.28 -3.92 -13.32
CA ILE A 50 15.34 -4.35 -14.35
C ILE A 50 13.91 -4.37 -13.84
N PHE A 51 13.69 -4.92 -12.63
CA PHE A 51 12.35 -5.05 -12.08
C PHE A 51 11.66 -3.70 -11.90
N PRO A 52 12.24 -2.72 -11.16
CA PRO A 52 11.56 -1.44 -11.00
C PRO A 52 11.42 -0.69 -12.31
N LYS A 53 12.39 -0.75 -13.22
CA LYS A 53 12.29 -0.08 -14.52
C LYS A 53 11.16 -0.62 -15.38
N ARG A 54 10.91 -1.93 -15.32
CA ARG A 54 9.88 -2.58 -16.15
C ARG A 54 8.49 -2.52 -15.53
N ARG A 55 8.40 -2.64 -14.22
CA ARG A 55 7.13 -2.85 -13.51
C ARG A 55 6.58 -1.62 -12.86
N VAL A 56 7.44 -0.69 -12.45
CA VAL A 56 7.05 0.49 -11.69
C VAL A 56 7.20 1.73 -12.55
N PRO A 57 6.12 2.48 -12.81
CA PRO A 57 6.21 3.73 -13.57
C PRO A 57 7.23 4.72 -13.02
N LEU A 58 7.40 4.82 -11.70
CA LEU A 58 8.43 5.67 -11.11
C LEU A 58 9.84 5.08 -11.23
N ARG A 59 9.96 3.84 -11.73
CA ARG A 59 11.22 3.17 -12.07
C ARG A 59 12.20 3.02 -10.90
N ARG A 60 11.66 2.84 -9.70
CA ARG A 60 12.46 2.61 -8.50
C ARG A 60 11.65 1.84 -7.46
N TYR A 61 12.34 1.28 -6.48
CA TYR A 61 11.70 0.81 -5.26
C TYR A 61 11.26 1.99 -4.40
N GLY A 62 10.18 1.80 -3.65
CA GLY A 62 9.82 2.73 -2.60
C GLY A 62 10.67 2.51 -1.36
N PHE A 63 10.69 3.52 -0.49
CA PHE A 63 11.33 3.42 0.82
C PHE A 63 10.28 3.17 1.91
N PRO A 64 10.65 2.46 3.00
CA PRO A 64 9.71 2.26 4.11
C PRO A 64 9.10 3.55 4.64
N GLU A 65 9.88 4.63 4.65
CA GLU A 65 9.43 5.95 5.12
C GLU A 65 8.28 6.49 4.26
N GLU A 66 8.28 6.18 2.97
CA GLU A 66 7.21 6.62 2.06
C GLU A 66 5.88 5.94 2.41
N VAL A 67 5.92 4.68 2.83
CA VAL A 67 4.73 3.97 3.33
C VAL A 67 4.32 4.50 4.70
N ALA A 68 5.30 4.74 5.58
CA ALA A 68 5.05 5.26 6.94
C ALA A 68 4.39 6.64 6.90
N HIS A 69 4.83 7.52 6.00
CA HIS A 69 4.26 8.87 5.87
C HIS A 69 2.81 8.82 5.38
N VAL A 70 2.49 7.94 4.43
CA VAL A 70 1.11 7.76 3.97
C VAL A 70 0.26 7.22 5.12
N THR A 71 0.76 6.23 5.86
CA THR A 71 0.05 5.67 7.01
C THR A 71 -0.23 6.74 8.05
N LEU A 72 0.75 7.56 8.38
CA LEU A 72 0.55 8.68 9.30
C LEU A 72 -0.54 9.63 8.79
N SER A 73 -0.52 9.97 7.51
CA SER A 73 -1.48 10.89 6.91
C SER A 73 -2.93 10.42 7.05
N VAL A 74 -3.18 9.12 6.98
CA VAL A 74 -4.55 8.59 7.03
C VAL A 74 -5.09 8.41 8.45
N VAL A 75 -4.23 8.47 9.47
CA VAL A 75 -4.66 8.36 10.87
C VAL A 75 -4.80 9.71 11.58
N LEU A 76 -4.40 10.81 10.92
CA LEU A 76 -4.54 12.15 11.48
C LEU A 76 -5.98 12.64 11.39
N PRO A 77 -6.39 13.57 12.28
CA PRO A 77 -7.76 14.13 12.25
C PRO A 77 -8.13 14.74 10.91
N ALA A 78 -7.16 15.26 10.15
CA ALA A 78 -7.40 15.82 8.83
C ALA A 78 -7.97 14.79 7.83
N ALA A 79 -7.75 13.50 8.07
CA ALA A 79 -8.25 12.42 7.23
C ALA A 79 -9.50 11.75 7.82
N SER A 80 -10.20 12.39 8.73
CA SER A 80 -11.30 11.78 9.48
C SER A 80 -12.52 11.40 8.63
N TYR A 81 -12.60 11.88 7.40
CA TYR A 81 -13.69 11.51 6.48
C TYR A 81 -13.28 10.41 5.50
N LEU A 82 -12.02 9.94 5.58
CA LEU A 82 -11.52 8.85 4.75
C LEU A 82 -11.90 7.53 5.39
N ASN A 83 -12.65 6.69 4.69
CA ASN A 83 -13.15 5.44 5.24
C ASN A 83 -13.37 4.40 4.14
N GLY A 84 -12.92 3.20 4.36
CA GLY A 84 -13.15 2.06 3.48
C GLY A 84 -12.28 2.02 2.22
N VAL A 85 -11.18 2.76 2.19
CA VAL A 85 -10.34 2.84 0.98
C VAL A 85 -9.11 1.94 1.08
N ALA A 86 -8.70 1.42 -0.07
CA ALA A 86 -7.42 0.76 -0.26
C ALA A 86 -6.50 1.73 -0.99
N ILE A 87 -5.37 2.09 -0.38
CA ILE A 87 -4.46 3.12 -0.88
C ILE A 87 -3.17 2.46 -1.37
N PRO A 88 -2.98 2.34 -2.70
CA PRO A 88 -1.71 1.84 -3.22
C PRO A 88 -0.58 2.85 -2.98
N VAL A 89 0.54 2.34 -2.48
CA VAL A 89 1.79 3.10 -2.33
C VAL A 89 2.85 2.30 -3.10
N ASP A 90 2.81 2.40 -4.42
CA ASP A 90 3.45 1.42 -5.30
C ASP A 90 4.15 2.03 -6.53
N GLY A 91 4.31 3.34 -6.54
CA GLY A 91 4.95 4.01 -7.68
C GLY A 91 4.17 3.91 -8.99
N GLY A 92 2.90 3.54 -8.92
CA GLY A 92 2.03 3.41 -10.09
C GLY A 92 1.97 1.98 -10.66
N MET A 93 2.57 1.00 -9.99
CA MET A 93 2.62 -0.37 -10.50
C MET A 93 1.23 -0.94 -10.79
N LEU A 94 0.27 -0.71 -9.91
CA LEU A 94 -1.08 -1.24 -10.07
C LEU A 94 -1.77 -0.70 -11.31
N VAL A 95 -1.67 0.60 -11.55
CA VAL A 95 -2.34 1.24 -12.70
C VAL A 95 -1.66 0.90 -14.01
N LYS A 96 -0.37 0.62 -14.00
CA LYS A 96 0.33 0.16 -15.19
C LYS A 96 -0.17 -1.20 -15.67
N ASN A 97 -0.52 -2.06 -14.73
CA ASN A 97 -0.96 -3.43 -15.00
C ASN A 97 -2.49 -3.55 -15.15
N ALA A 98 -3.20 -2.44 -15.07
CA ALA A 98 -4.66 -2.42 -15.16
C ALA A 98 -5.16 -2.45 -16.63
#